data_e6567c59e7902af09a341b4139bf44ad
#
_entry.id   e6567c59e7902af09a341b4139bf44ad
#
_cell.length_a   1.000
_cell.length_b   1.000
_cell.length_c   1.000
_cell.angle_alpha   90.00
_cell.angle_beta   90.00
_cell.angle_gamma   90.00
#
_symmetry.space_group_name_H-M   'P 1'
#
loop_
_entity.id
_entity.type
_entity.pdbx_description
1 polymer ?
#
loop_
_entity_poly.entity_id
_entity_poly.type
_entity_poly.pdbx_seq_one_letter_code
_entity_poly.pdbx_strand_id
1 'polypeptide(L)'
;MVMSPDLHTTAGKIEDLRERIDEAVLAGSARAEEKQHAKGKGTARERIEMLVDADSFTEIDEFARHRAQNFGMEKNRPYGDGVIIGTATVDGRPIALYSQDFTVFGGSLGEVHAEKIVKIAEFALKSGIPLIGINDSGGARIQEGVASLNGYGRIFRLNTRSSGVIPQISLILGPCAGGSAYSPALTDFTVMVKETSNMFITGPDVIKTVTGEDVGMEELGGAFTHNTKSGNAHYMADSEADAIDYVKALLSYLPSNNMDGSPVLPPTETLDKSASDTALNTLIPDSPNQPYDMKNLIHALVDEAEFLEVHALYAPNIVVGFARIEGQSVGIIANQPSQLAGTLDINSSEKAARFLRFCDAFNIPILTLVDVPGFMPGTEQEWNGIIRRGAKLLYAYAEASVPLVTLITRKAYGGAFIVMGSKYLGSDINFAWPTAEIAVMGAQGAVNILYRKDLAEAKDQDAKRAELITEYTEKFSNPYLAAERGTIDSVIEPEDSRQYITKAFRTLKTKRDTLPARKHGNIPL
;
A
#
# COMPACT_ATOMS: atom_id res chain seq x y z
N MET A 1 -25.11 -32.52 -38.22
CA MET A 1 -23.69 -32.47 -38.46
C MET A 1 -23.34 -31.04 -38.86
N VAL A 2 -22.67 -30.30 -38.01
CA VAL A 2 -22.11 -28.99 -38.39
C VAL A 2 -21.00 -29.34 -39.39
N MET A 3 -21.11 -28.83 -40.61
CA MET A 3 -20.07 -29.05 -41.63
C MET A 3 -18.81 -28.26 -41.18
N SER A 4 -17.67 -28.91 -41.17
CA SER A 4 -16.38 -28.23 -40.89
C SER A 4 -16.19 -27.08 -41.89
N PRO A 5 -15.65 -25.91 -41.42
CA PRO A 5 -15.41 -24.77 -42.31
C PRO A 5 -14.53 -25.13 -43.53
N ASP A 6 -14.86 -24.62 -44.69
CA ASP A 6 -14.00 -24.79 -45.88
C ASP A 6 -12.81 -23.82 -45.84
N LEU A 7 -11.68 -24.32 -45.33
CA LEU A 7 -10.44 -23.54 -45.15
C LEU A 7 -9.80 -23.06 -46.46
N HIS A 8 -10.31 -23.44 -47.63
CA HIS A 8 -9.85 -22.91 -48.93
C HIS A 8 -10.47 -21.55 -49.25
N THR A 9 -11.54 -21.15 -48.53
CA THR A 9 -12.24 -19.87 -48.72
C THR A 9 -11.97 -18.90 -47.58
N THR A 10 -12.00 -17.58 -47.85
CA THR A 10 -11.91 -16.55 -46.84
C THR A 10 -13.03 -16.67 -45.79
N ALA A 11 -14.24 -16.94 -46.24
CA ALA A 11 -15.40 -17.13 -45.38
C ALA A 11 -15.20 -18.29 -44.39
N GLY A 12 -14.72 -19.45 -44.88
CA GLY A 12 -14.44 -20.60 -44.02
C GLY A 12 -13.27 -20.37 -43.06
N LYS A 13 -12.25 -19.59 -43.46
CA LYS A 13 -11.18 -19.19 -42.53
C LYS A 13 -11.67 -18.25 -41.40
N ILE A 14 -12.63 -17.39 -41.73
CA ILE A 14 -13.27 -16.51 -40.72
C ILE A 14 -14.15 -17.35 -39.75
N GLU A 15 -14.86 -18.34 -40.27
CA GLU A 15 -15.64 -19.27 -39.45
C GLU A 15 -14.74 -20.11 -38.52
N ASP A 16 -13.64 -20.69 -39.01
CA ASP A 16 -12.63 -21.39 -38.21
C ASP A 16 -12.03 -20.48 -37.12
N LEU A 17 -11.75 -19.20 -37.43
CA LEU A 17 -11.31 -18.23 -36.42
C LEU A 17 -12.33 -18.06 -35.30
N ARG A 18 -13.61 -17.92 -35.64
CA ARG A 18 -14.69 -17.77 -34.65
C ARG A 18 -14.81 -19.00 -33.75
N GLU A 19 -14.76 -20.20 -34.34
CA GLU A 19 -14.77 -21.46 -33.58
C GLU A 19 -13.58 -21.55 -32.61
N ARG A 20 -12.37 -21.12 -33.03
CA ARG A 20 -11.17 -21.09 -32.15
C ARG A 20 -11.28 -20.05 -31.06
N ILE A 21 -11.87 -18.89 -31.34
CA ILE A 21 -12.13 -17.87 -30.31
C ILE A 21 -13.10 -18.43 -29.27
N ASP A 22 -14.19 -19.07 -29.69
CA ASP A 22 -15.16 -19.70 -28.80
C ASP A 22 -14.48 -20.81 -27.95
N GLU A 23 -13.61 -21.64 -28.55
CA GLU A 23 -12.82 -22.63 -27.82
C GLU A 23 -11.86 -21.97 -26.80
N ALA A 24 -11.22 -20.86 -27.16
CA ALA A 24 -10.31 -20.14 -26.28
C ALA A 24 -11.04 -19.47 -25.10
N VAL A 25 -12.23 -18.94 -25.32
CA VAL A 25 -13.09 -18.37 -24.26
C VAL A 25 -13.52 -19.44 -23.26
N LEU A 26 -13.83 -20.65 -23.73
CA LEU A 26 -14.26 -21.79 -22.92
C LEU A 26 -13.09 -22.73 -22.54
N ALA A 27 -11.85 -22.22 -22.48
CA ALA A 27 -10.66 -23.04 -22.27
C ALA A 27 -10.72 -23.90 -20.98
N GLY A 28 -11.41 -23.41 -19.98
CA GLY A 28 -11.84 -24.18 -18.82
C GLY A 28 -13.02 -25.07 -19.10
N SER A 29 -13.46 -26.04 -18.54
CA SER A 29 -14.75 -26.72 -18.79
C SER A 29 -15.88 -26.04 -18.02
N ALA A 30 -17.11 -26.10 -18.54
CA ALA A 30 -18.31 -25.62 -17.83
C ALA A 30 -18.42 -26.15 -16.40
N ARG A 31 -18.04 -27.41 -16.20
CA ARG A 31 -17.98 -28.01 -14.85
C ARG A 31 -16.95 -27.36 -13.93
N ALA A 32 -15.83 -26.86 -14.48
CA ALA A 32 -14.81 -26.18 -13.68
C ALA A 32 -15.27 -24.76 -13.32
N GLU A 33 -15.99 -24.08 -14.20
CA GLU A 33 -16.64 -22.79 -13.93
C GLU A 33 -17.71 -22.92 -12.85
N GLU A 34 -18.62 -23.91 -12.95
CA GLU A 34 -19.60 -24.20 -11.91
C GLU A 34 -18.96 -24.41 -10.53
N LYS A 35 -17.79 -25.06 -10.48
CA LYS A 35 -17.03 -25.24 -9.22
C LYS A 35 -16.42 -23.95 -8.69
N GLN A 36 -16.03 -23.01 -9.55
CA GLN A 36 -15.59 -21.67 -9.14
C GLN A 36 -16.75 -20.90 -8.52
N HIS A 37 -17.88 -20.83 -9.23
CA HIS A 37 -19.09 -20.14 -8.77
C HIS A 37 -19.63 -20.74 -7.45
N ALA A 38 -19.61 -22.07 -7.31
CA ALA A 38 -20.02 -22.73 -6.07
C ALA A 38 -19.15 -22.38 -4.84
N LYS A 39 -17.95 -21.82 -5.06
CA LYS A 39 -17.07 -21.29 -4.01
C LYS A 39 -17.20 -19.79 -3.81
N GLY A 40 -18.17 -19.13 -4.46
CA GLY A 40 -18.32 -17.68 -4.43
C GLY A 40 -17.25 -16.91 -5.21
N LYS A 41 -16.57 -17.57 -6.17
CA LYS A 41 -15.48 -17.00 -6.97
C LYS A 41 -15.91 -16.83 -8.42
N GLY A 42 -15.52 -15.72 -9.03
CA GLY A 42 -15.65 -15.51 -10.46
C GLY A 42 -14.61 -16.27 -11.28
N THR A 43 -14.86 -16.38 -12.59
CA THR A 43 -13.87 -16.82 -13.57
C THR A 43 -12.86 -15.73 -13.87
N ALA A 44 -11.74 -16.07 -14.51
CA ALA A 44 -10.73 -15.08 -14.91
C ALA A 44 -11.30 -14.00 -15.83
N ARG A 45 -12.26 -14.33 -16.72
CA ARG A 45 -12.91 -13.37 -17.63
C ARG A 45 -13.90 -12.47 -16.91
N GLU A 46 -14.75 -13.01 -16.06
CA GLU A 46 -15.70 -12.22 -15.25
C GLU A 46 -14.99 -11.19 -14.38
N ARG A 47 -13.82 -11.54 -13.81
CA ARG A 47 -12.99 -10.64 -13.03
C ARG A 47 -12.41 -9.50 -13.87
N ILE A 48 -12.02 -9.79 -15.12
CA ILE A 48 -11.58 -8.75 -16.07
C ILE A 48 -12.75 -7.83 -16.40
N GLU A 49 -13.91 -8.37 -16.74
CA GLU A 49 -15.12 -7.59 -17.08
C GLU A 49 -15.57 -6.67 -15.94
N MET A 50 -15.47 -7.13 -14.68
CA MET A 50 -15.75 -6.30 -13.52
C MET A 50 -14.75 -5.14 -13.33
N LEU A 51 -13.48 -5.35 -13.72
CA LEU A 51 -12.42 -4.38 -13.50
C LEU A 51 -12.37 -3.27 -14.54
N VAL A 52 -12.58 -3.61 -15.83
CA VAL A 52 -12.28 -2.71 -16.95
C VAL A 52 -13.52 -2.00 -17.48
N ASP A 53 -13.31 -0.92 -18.22
CA ASP A 53 -14.37 -0.23 -18.93
C ASP A 53 -14.97 -1.15 -20.02
N ALA A 54 -16.29 -1.04 -20.24
CA ALA A 54 -16.98 -1.83 -21.24
C ALA A 54 -16.30 -1.72 -22.62
N ASP A 55 -16.15 -2.85 -23.30
CA ASP A 55 -15.55 -2.96 -24.64
C ASP A 55 -14.09 -2.48 -24.78
N SER A 56 -13.41 -2.20 -23.67
CA SER A 56 -12.02 -1.70 -23.70
C SER A 56 -10.96 -2.80 -23.73
N PHE A 57 -11.30 -4.04 -23.35
CA PHE A 57 -10.34 -5.11 -23.23
C PHE A 57 -9.87 -5.66 -24.58
N THR A 58 -8.58 -5.70 -24.77
CA THR A 58 -7.93 -6.35 -25.93
C THR A 58 -7.03 -7.48 -25.42
N GLU A 59 -7.48 -8.72 -25.66
CA GLU A 59 -6.72 -9.92 -25.29
C GLU A 59 -5.47 -10.09 -26.18
N ILE A 60 -4.42 -10.63 -25.61
CA ILE A 60 -3.15 -10.93 -26.29
C ILE A 60 -2.80 -12.40 -26.04
N ASP A 61 -2.33 -13.10 -27.08
CA ASP A 61 -1.93 -14.51 -27.03
C ASP A 61 -3.04 -15.48 -26.58
N GLU A 62 -4.31 -15.23 -26.99
CA GLU A 62 -5.44 -16.09 -26.68
C GLU A 62 -5.27 -17.52 -27.21
N PHE A 63 -4.54 -17.70 -28.33
CA PHE A 63 -4.28 -19.02 -28.93
C PHE A 63 -3.00 -19.69 -28.46
N ALA A 64 -2.25 -19.09 -27.54
CA ALA A 64 -1.03 -19.72 -26.99
C ALA A 64 -1.38 -21.00 -26.21
N ARG A 65 -0.55 -22.03 -26.35
CA ARG A 65 -0.73 -23.34 -25.68
C ARG A 65 0.59 -23.81 -25.11
N HIS A 66 0.55 -24.53 -23.97
CA HIS A 66 1.76 -25.13 -23.39
C HIS A 66 2.47 -26.09 -24.36
N ARG A 67 3.75 -26.32 -24.11
CA ARG A 67 4.62 -27.17 -24.93
C ARG A 67 5.01 -28.49 -24.25
N ALA A 68 4.43 -28.77 -23.08
CA ALA A 68 4.73 -29.97 -22.31
C ALA A 68 4.32 -31.24 -23.04
N GLN A 69 5.20 -32.25 -23.03
CA GLN A 69 5.02 -33.52 -23.73
C GLN A 69 5.02 -34.75 -22.79
N ASN A 70 5.17 -34.51 -21.48
CA ASN A 70 5.19 -35.57 -20.47
C ASN A 70 3.90 -35.60 -19.67
N PHE A 71 3.66 -36.69 -18.94
CA PHE A 71 2.55 -36.87 -18.03
C PHE A 71 1.15 -36.73 -18.69
N GLY A 72 1.04 -37.02 -20.00
CA GLY A 72 -0.21 -36.92 -20.75
C GLY A 72 -0.63 -35.48 -21.12
N MET A 73 0.21 -34.48 -20.84
CA MET A 73 -0.07 -33.07 -21.16
C MET A 73 -0.26 -32.85 -22.66
N GLU A 74 0.47 -33.60 -23.51
CA GLU A 74 0.36 -33.50 -24.96
C GLU A 74 -1.05 -33.78 -25.50
N LYS A 75 -1.90 -34.46 -24.75
CA LYS A 75 -3.28 -34.79 -25.10
C LYS A 75 -4.31 -33.74 -24.64
N ASN A 76 -3.91 -32.84 -23.75
CA ASN A 76 -4.77 -31.81 -23.20
C ASN A 76 -4.04 -30.46 -23.27
N ARG A 77 -4.28 -29.73 -24.35
CA ARG A 77 -3.59 -28.46 -24.64
C ARG A 77 -4.62 -27.33 -24.86
N PRO A 78 -5.27 -26.88 -23.75
CA PRO A 78 -6.23 -25.77 -23.83
C PRO A 78 -5.55 -24.48 -24.33
N TYR A 79 -6.30 -23.64 -25.00
CA TYR A 79 -5.87 -22.29 -25.36
C TYR A 79 -5.62 -21.43 -24.12
N GLY A 80 -4.81 -20.42 -24.25
CA GLY A 80 -4.49 -19.46 -23.20
C GLY A 80 -3.56 -19.96 -22.10
N ASP A 81 -3.36 -21.28 -21.95
CA ASP A 81 -2.49 -21.93 -20.94
C ASP A 81 -2.75 -21.49 -19.49
N GLY A 82 -4.02 -21.24 -19.15
CA GLY A 82 -4.44 -20.90 -17.79
C GLY A 82 -4.15 -19.47 -17.35
N VAL A 83 -3.88 -18.55 -18.27
CA VAL A 83 -3.80 -17.12 -17.98
C VAL A 83 -4.29 -16.28 -19.15
N ILE A 84 -5.10 -15.29 -18.85
CA ILE A 84 -5.57 -14.28 -19.81
C ILE A 84 -4.71 -13.04 -19.62
N ILE A 85 -4.19 -12.47 -20.70
CA ILE A 85 -3.40 -11.23 -20.67
C ILE A 85 -3.94 -10.23 -21.68
N GLY A 86 -3.81 -8.95 -21.40
CA GLY A 86 -4.22 -7.91 -22.34
C GLY A 86 -4.07 -6.51 -21.81
N THR A 87 -4.58 -5.58 -22.61
CA THR A 87 -4.68 -4.16 -22.27
C THR A 87 -6.15 -3.74 -22.22
N ALA A 88 -6.45 -2.76 -21.37
CA ALA A 88 -7.79 -2.20 -21.23
C ALA A 88 -7.71 -0.77 -20.69
N THR A 89 -8.87 -0.17 -20.40
CA THR A 89 -8.95 1.05 -19.62
C THR A 89 -9.75 0.83 -18.33
N VAL A 90 -9.43 1.63 -17.31
CA VAL A 90 -10.21 1.79 -16.08
C VAL A 90 -10.46 3.28 -15.91
N ASP A 91 -11.71 3.70 -15.91
CA ASP A 91 -12.12 5.11 -15.94
C ASP A 91 -11.39 5.91 -17.04
N GLY A 92 -11.29 5.32 -18.25
CA GLY A 92 -10.62 5.88 -19.42
C GLY A 92 -9.09 5.85 -19.36
N ARG A 93 -8.46 5.35 -18.29
CA ARG A 93 -7.00 5.29 -18.15
C ARG A 93 -6.45 3.93 -18.60
N PRO A 94 -5.44 3.91 -19.48
CA PRO A 94 -4.85 2.66 -19.96
C PRO A 94 -4.18 1.87 -18.83
N ILE A 95 -4.40 0.57 -18.84
CA ILE A 95 -3.75 -0.41 -17.97
C ILE A 95 -3.31 -1.63 -18.77
N ALA A 96 -2.35 -2.37 -18.26
CA ALA A 96 -2.05 -3.74 -18.65
C ALA A 96 -2.46 -4.68 -17.53
N LEU A 97 -2.94 -5.87 -17.87
CA LEU A 97 -3.38 -6.83 -16.86
C LEU A 97 -3.07 -8.28 -17.26
N TYR A 98 -3.01 -9.13 -16.25
CA TYR A 98 -3.13 -10.57 -16.41
C TYR A 98 -4.14 -11.11 -15.38
N SER A 99 -4.89 -12.15 -15.76
CA SER A 99 -5.81 -12.87 -14.88
C SER A 99 -5.55 -14.37 -14.99
N GLN A 100 -5.16 -14.99 -13.88
CA GLN A 100 -4.92 -16.43 -13.81
C GLN A 100 -6.25 -17.18 -13.78
N ASP A 101 -6.38 -18.20 -14.61
CA ASP A 101 -7.58 -19.01 -14.76
C ASP A 101 -7.44 -20.32 -13.99
N PHE A 102 -8.04 -20.37 -12.81
CA PHE A 102 -8.03 -21.56 -11.97
C PHE A 102 -8.78 -22.76 -12.59
N THR A 103 -9.64 -22.52 -13.58
CA THR A 103 -10.37 -23.58 -14.29
C THR A 103 -9.46 -24.41 -15.20
N VAL A 104 -8.29 -23.84 -15.58
CA VAL A 104 -7.27 -24.48 -16.42
C VAL A 104 -6.05 -24.85 -15.56
N PHE A 105 -5.86 -26.15 -15.32
CA PHE A 105 -4.75 -26.69 -14.52
C PHE A 105 -4.59 -26.04 -13.12
N GLY A 106 -5.70 -25.57 -12.50
CA GLY A 106 -5.65 -24.87 -11.23
C GLY A 106 -4.87 -23.55 -11.26
N GLY A 107 -4.83 -22.87 -12.40
CA GLY A 107 -4.06 -21.63 -12.59
C GLY A 107 -2.56 -21.82 -12.40
N SER A 108 -2.06 -23.07 -12.43
CA SER A 108 -0.64 -23.34 -12.20
C SER A 108 0.25 -22.79 -13.31
N LEU A 109 1.38 -22.21 -12.90
CA LEU A 109 2.31 -21.54 -13.79
C LEU A 109 3.21 -22.55 -14.52
N GLY A 110 2.99 -22.68 -15.83
CA GLY A 110 3.89 -23.37 -16.76
C GLY A 110 4.77 -22.40 -17.55
N GLU A 111 5.52 -22.93 -18.50
CA GLU A 111 6.44 -22.13 -19.34
C GLU A 111 5.70 -21.05 -20.13
N VAL A 112 4.66 -21.43 -20.90
CA VAL A 112 3.92 -20.50 -21.76
C VAL A 112 3.05 -19.54 -20.92
N HIS A 113 2.46 -20.02 -19.85
CA HIS A 113 1.77 -19.19 -18.87
C HIS A 113 2.68 -18.05 -18.37
N ALA A 114 3.91 -18.37 -17.96
CA ALA A 114 4.89 -17.39 -17.54
C ALA A 114 5.33 -16.45 -18.67
N GLU A 115 5.55 -16.96 -19.88
CA GLU A 115 5.88 -16.15 -21.05
C GLU A 115 4.83 -15.10 -21.35
N LYS A 116 3.55 -15.44 -21.20
CA LYS A 116 2.43 -14.49 -21.36
C LYS A 116 2.47 -13.38 -20.31
N ILE A 117 2.63 -13.74 -19.01
CA ILE A 117 2.75 -12.74 -17.94
C ILE A 117 3.97 -11.84 -18.15
N VAL A 118 5.13 -12.40 -18.51
CA VAL A 118 6.34 -11.64 -18.82
C VAL A 118 6.10 -10.68 -19.98
N LYS A 119 5.44 -11.13 -21.05
CA LYS A 119 5.13 -10.32 -22.22
C LYS A 119 4.29 -9.09 -21.88
N ILE A 120 3.20 -9.28 -21.11
CA ILE A 120 2.34 -8.15 -20.77
C ILE A 120 3.00 -7.20 -19.74
N ALA A 121 3.82 -7.74 -18.84
CA ALA A 121 4.58 -6.91 -17.89
C ALA A 121 5.67 -6.08 -18.60
N GLU A 122 6.38 -6.65 -19.59
CA GLU A 122 7.31 -5.90 -20.43
C GLU A 122 6.60 -4.84 -21.27
N PHE A 123 5.40 -5.14 -21.77
CA PHE A 123 4.57 -4.18 -22.48
C PHE A 123 4.18 -3.01 -21.57
N ALA A 124 3.66 -3.30 -20.36
CA ALA A 124 3.31 -2.29 -19.36
C ALA A 124 4.50 -1.36 -19.05
N LEU A 125 5.67 -1.94 -18.78
CA LEU A 125 6.89 -1.20 -18.48
C LEU A 125 7.33 -0.29 -19.63
N LYS A 126 7.28 -0.78 -20.89
CA LYS A 126 7.64 0.01 -22.08
C LYS A 126 6.64 1.11 -22.39
N SER A 127 5.36 0.86 -22.12
CA SER A 127 4.27 1.81 -22.38
C SER A 127 4.07 2.81 -21.26
N GLY A 128 4.67 2.59 -20.08
CA GLY A 128 4.52 3.45 -18.91
C GLY A 128 3.09 3.43 -18.37
N ILE A 129 2.47 2.27 -18.27
CA ILE A 129 1.09 2.09 -17.77
C ILE A 129 1.05 1.12 -16.59
N PRO A 130 0.09 1.25 -15.66
CA PRO A 130 -0.03 0.35 -14.52
C PRO A 130 -0.21 -1.11 -14.93
N LEU A 131 0.38 -2.03 -14.14
CA LEU A 131 0.21 -3.48 -14.29
C LEU A 131 -0.67 -4.01 -13.16
N ILE A 132 -1.78 -4.67 -13.53
CA ILE A 132 -2.68 -5.31 -12.57
C ILE A 132 -2.61 -6.82 -12.75
N GLY A 133 -2.28 -7.52 -11.68
CA GLY A 133 -2.28 -8.98 -11.63
C GLY A 133 -3.46 -9.52 -10.84
N ILE A 134 -4.32 -10.31 -11.47
CA ILE A 134 -5.39 -11.05 -10.81
C ILE A 134 -4.90 -12.48 -10.60
N ASN A 135 -4.60 -12.82 -9.34
CA ASN A 135 -3.91 -14.03 -8.96
C ASN A 135 -4.86 -15.08 -8.37
N ASP A 136 -4.85 -16.26 -8.95
CA ASP A 136 -5.61 -17.44 -8.50
C ASP A 136 -4.87 -18.70 -9.00
N SER A 137 -3.88 -19.19 -8.22
CA SER A 137 -2.91 -20.17 -8.72
C SER A 137 -2.48 -21.18 -7.66
N GLY A 138 -2.48 -22.43 -8.04
CA GLY A 138 -1.88 -23.53 -7.26
C GLY A 138 -0.35 -23.53 -7.19
N GLY A 139 0.33 -22.53 -7.80
CA GLY A 139 1.78 -22.46 -7.80
C GLY A 139 2.43 -22.98 -9.08
N ALA A 140 3.65 -23.51 -8.99
CA ALA A 140 4.38 -24.05 -10.13
C ALA A 140 3.72 -25.32 -10.71
N ARG A 141 3.58 -25.39 -12.04
CA ARG A 141 3.09 -26.59 -12.75
C ARG A 141 4.15 -27.69 -12.69
N ILE A 142 3.93 -28.67 -11.81
CA ILE A 142 4.90 -29.74 -11.51
C ILE A 142 5.29 -30.54 -12.76
N GLN A 143 4.34 -30.74 -13.67
CA GLN A 143 4.55 -31.48 -14.92
C GLN A 143 5.58 -30.84 -15.86
N GLU A 144 5.85 -29.56 -15.71
CA GLU A 144 6.84 -28.83 -16.52
C GLU A 144 8.19 -28.64 -15.79
N GLY A 145 8.28 -29.09 -14.54
CA GLY A 145 9.52 -29.13 -13.79
C GLY A 145 10.21 -27.75 -13.65
N VAL A 146 11.51 -27.72 -13.96
CA VAL A 146 12.32 -26.50 -13.80
C VAL A 146 11.89 -25.35 -14.73
N ALA A 147 11.21 -25.61 -15.83
CA ALA A 147 10.70 -24.56 -16.72
C ALA A 147 9.70 -23.64 -16.02
N SER A 148 8.84 -24.20 -15.16
CA SER A 148 7.93 -23.42 -14.29
C SER A 148 8.71 -22.50 -13.33
N LEU A 149 9.78 -22.99 -12.71
CA LEU A 149 10.61 -22.19 -11.79
C LEU A 149 11.35 -21.06 -12.51
N ASN A 150 11.86 -21.32 -13.72
CA ASN A 150 12.47 -20.30 -14.57
C ASN A 150 11.47 -19.19 -14.93
N GLY A 151 10.20 -19.57 -15.15
CA GLY A 151 9.10 -18.63 -15.36
C GLY A 151 8.92 -17.66 -14.21
N TYR A 152 8.85 -18.16 -12.96
CA TYR A 152 8.79 -17.32 -11.77
C TYR A 152 10.00 -16.38 -11.67
N GLY A 153 11.21 -16.87 -11.89
CA GLY A 153 12.41 -16.05 -11.86
C GLY A 153 12.35 -14.87 -12.84
N ARG A 154 11.79 -15.06 -14.03
CA ARG A 154 11.58 -13.99 -15.02
C ARG A 154 10.55 -12.97 -14.55
N ILE A 155 9.44 -13.42 -13.95
CA ILE A 155 8.39 -12.55 -13.39
C ILE A 155 8.96 -11.71 -12.24
N PHE A 156 9.65 -12.31 -11.26
CA PHE A 156 10.27 -11.58 -10.13
C PHE A 156 11.25 -10.52 -10.59
N ARG A 157 12.07 -10.85 -11.61
CA ARG A 157 12.98 -9.87 -12.19
C ARG A 157 12.25 -8.68 -12.79
N LEU A 158 11.10 -8.90 -13.44
CA LEU A 158 10.29 -7.81 -14.00
C LEU A 158 9.59 -7.00 -12.92
N ASN A 159 9.01 -7.64 -11.89
CA ASN A 159 8.44 -6.92 -10.76
C ASN A 159 9.48 -5.95 -10.16
N THR A 160 10.71 -6.42 -9.96
CA THR A 160 11.80 -5.59 -9.42
C THR A 160 12.19 -4.45 -10.38
N ARG A 161 12.24 -4.69 -11.69
CA ARG A 161 12.56 -3.65 -12.67
C ARG A 161 11.46 -2.63 -12.88
N SER A 162 10.22 -3.01 -12.65
CA SER A 162 9.04 -2.14 -12.74
C SER A 162 8.81 -1.34 -11.46
N SER A 163 9.41 -1.74 -10.35
CA SER A 163 9.28 -1.09 -9.04
C SER A 163 9.74 0.37 -9.12
N GLY A 164 8.86 1.29 -8.73
CA GLY A 164 9.08 2.73 -8.82
C GLY A 164 9.09 3.30 -10.24
N VAL A 165 8.71 2.51 -11.26
CA VAL A 165 8.58 2.96 -12.65
C VAL A 165 7.13 3.00 -13.08
N ILE A 166 6.39 1.93 -12.85
CA ILE A 166 4.94 1.83 -13.07
C ILE A 166 4.28 1.25 -11.82
N PRO A 167 3.06 1.68 -11.45
CA PRO A 167 2.31 1.06 -10.37
C PRO A 167 2.01 -0.41 -10.65
N GLN A 168 2.24 -1.27 -9.67
CA GLN A 168 1.98 -2.71 -9.75
C GLN A 168 0.99 -3.09 -8.65
N ILE A 169 -0.18 -3.63 -9.02
CA ILE A 169 -1.25 -3.98 -8.09
C ILE A 169 -1.57 -5.47 -8.24
N SER A 170 -1.61 -6.19 -7.13
CA SER A 170 -1.96 -7.60 -7.07
C SER A 170 -3.29 -7.82 -6.35
N LEU A 171 -4.26 -8.36 -7.07
CA LEU A 171 -5.52 -8.87 -6.54
C LEU A 171 -5.36 -10.37 -6.29
N ILE A 172 -5.53 -10.81 -5.07
CA ILE A 172 -5.48 -12.23 -4.70
C ILE A 172 -6.93 -12.70 -4.56
N LEU A 173 -7.42 -13.40 -5.56
CA LEU A 173 -8.82 -13.86 -5.65
C LEU A 173 -8.94 -15.39 -5.55
N GLY A 174 -7.92 -16.00 -4.98
CA GLY A 174 -7.87 -17.45 -4.73
C GLY A 174 -6.57 -17.84 -4.01
N PRO A 175 -6.20 -19.11 -4.03
CA PRO A 175 -4.94 -19.55 -3.47
C PRO A 175 -3.75 -18.99 -4.27
N CYS A 176 -2.68 -18.63 -3.54
CA CYS A 176 -1.38 -18.25 -4.09
C CYS A 176 -0.29 -18.96 -3.25
N ALA A 177 0.17 -20.10 -3.74
CA ALA A 177 1.13 -20.94 -3.02
C ALA A 177 2.53 -20.89 -3.64
N GLY A 178 3.56 -20.96 -2.80
CA GLY A 178 4.96 -21.03 -3.22
C GLY A 178 5.40 -19.78 -4.02
N GLY A 179 5.86 -19.99 -5.25
CA GLY A 179 6.30 -18.89 -6.13
C GLY A 179 5.22 -17.85 -6.42
N SER A 180 3.95 -18.23 -6.44
CA SER A 180 2.82 -17.31 -6.63
C SER A 180 2.68 -16.27 -5.51
N ALA A 181 3.18 -16.55 -4.30
CA ALA A 181 3.13 -15.63 -3.18
C ALA A 181 4.22 -14.53 -3.26
N TYR A 182 5.37 -14.83 -3.86
CA TYR A 182 6.47 -13.86 -3.93
C TYR A 182 6.23 -12.73 -4.94
N SER A 183 5.60 -13.00 -6.09
CA SER A 183 5.32 -11.96 -7.07
C SER A 183 4.44 -10.85 -6.50
N PRO A 184 3.28 -11.13 -5.86
CA PRO A 184 2.50 -10.11 -5.17
C PRO A 184 3.27 -9.34 -4.09
N ALA A 185 4.13 -10.01 -3.32
CA ALA A 185 4.94 -9.36 -2.29
C ALA A 185 5.98 -8.36 -2.86
N LEU A 186 6.35 -8.51 -4.14
CA LEU A 186 7.23 -7.59 -4.87
C LEU A 186 6.47 -6.43 -5.53
N THR A 187 5.14 -6.47 -5.59
CA THR A 187 4.30 -5.40 -6.14
C THR A 187 4.03 -4.31 -5.09
N ASP A 188 3.43 -3.19 -5.50
CA ASP A 188 3.22 -2.05 -4.63
C ASP A 188 2.05 -2.26 -3.67
N PHE A 189 0.97 -2.85 -4.16
CA PHE A 189 -0.25 -3.11 -3.38
C PHE A 189 -0.75 -4.54 -3.58
N THR A 190 -1.17 -5.16 -2.49
CA THR A 190 -1.78 -6.48 -2.47
C THR A 190 -3.15 -6.38 -1.81
N VAL A 191 -4.19 -6.79 -2.52
CA VAL A 191 -5.58 -6.83 -2.06
C VAL A 191 -6.03 -8.27 -1.93
N MET A 192 -6.62 -8.65 -0.80
CA MET A 192 -7.07 -10.02 -0.53
C MET A 192 -8.54 -10.05 -0.14
N VAL A 193 -9.25 -11.08 -0.59
CA VAL A 193 -10.66 -11.32 -0.25
C VAL A 193 -10.78 -12.30 0.92
N LYS A 194 -11.63 -12.00 1.88
CA LYS A 194 -11.92 -12.88 3.01
C LYS A 194 -12.32 -14.29 2.55
N GLU A 195 -11.89 -15.31 3.29
CA GLU A 195 -12.28 -16.72 3.15
C GLU A 195 -11.90 -17.39 1.81
N THR A 196 -11.69 -16.64 0.74
CA THR A 196 -11.38 -17.19 -0.58
C THR A 196 -9.92 -17.04 -1.00
N SER A 197 -9.20 -16.08 -0.41
CA SER A 197 -7.81 -15.76 -0.74
C SER A 197 -6.84 -16.31 0.29
N ASN A 198 -5.81 -17.00 -0.16
CA ASN A 198 -4.74 -17.47 0.72
C ASN A 198 -3.36 -17.24 0.06
N MET A 199 -2.40 -16.78 0.83
CA MET A 199 -1.00 -16.68 0.43
C MET A 199 -0.10 -17.38 1.44
N PHE A 200 0.76 -18.28 0.99
CA PHE A 200 1.76 -18.95 1.84
C PHE A 200 2.89 -19.52 0.98
N ILE A 201 4.08 -19.63 1.56
CA ILE A 201 5.23 -20.26 0.88
C ILE A 201 5.05 -21.75 0.81
N THR A 202 4.65 -22.35 1.92
CA THR A 202 4.33 -23.80 2.04
C THR A 202 2.98 -23.96 2.70
N GLY A 203 2.16 -24.85 2.14
CA GLY A 203 0.82 -25.12 2.67
C GLY A 203 0.80 -25.86 4.00
N PRO A 204 -0.38 -25.90 4.67
CA PRO A 204 -0.57 -26.52 5.98
C PRO A 204 -0.06 -27.96 6.08
N ASP A 205 -0.27 -28.79 5.06
CA ASP A 205 0.14 -30.20 5.05
C ASP A 205 1.67 -30.36 5.15
N VAL A 206 2.42 -29.49 4.47
CA VAL A 206 3.89 -29.50 4.52
C VAL A 206 4.37 -29.03 5.88
N ILE A 207 3.77 -27.96 6.43
CA ILE A 207 4.08 -27.46 7.78
C ILE A 207 3.85 -28.55 8.81
N LYS A 208 2.69 -29.22 8.77
CA LYS A 208 2.38 -30.33 9.68
C LYS A 208 3.40 -31.45 9.60
N THR A 209 3.84 -31.78 8.38
CA THR A 209 4.82 -32.86 8.17
C THR A 209 6.22 -32.50 8.68
N VAL A 210 6.65 -31.23 8.51
CA VAL A 210 8.03 -30.80 8.80
C VAL A 210 8.19 -30.28 10.23
N THR A 211 7.23 -29.49 10.73
CA THR A 211 7.32 -28.84 12.05
C THR A 211 6.41 -29.48 13.10
N GLY A 212 5.43 -30.27 12.68
CA GLY A 212 4.40 -30.84 13.56
C GLY A 212 3.27 -29.87 13.92
N GLU A 213 3.30 -28.63 13.43
CA GLU A 213 2.26 -27.63 13.68
C GLU A 213 0.98 -27.97 12.89
N ASP A 214 -0.17 -27.90 13.54
CA ASP A 214 -1.49 -28.12 12.92
C ASP A 214 -2.18 -26.76 12.75
N VAL A 215 -2.22 -26.24 11.53
CA VAL A 215 -2.75 -24.92 11.20
C VAL A 215 -3.63 -25.00 9.96
N GLY A 216 -4.76 -24.26 9.97
CA GLY A 216 -5.65 -24.16 8.81
C GLY A 216 -5.12 -23.16 7.75
N MET A 217 -5.63 -23.27 6.51
CA MET A 217 -5.22 -22.39 5.41
C MET A 217 -5.51 -20.91 5.72
N GLU A 218 -6.67 -20.61 6.28
CA GLU A 218 -7.09 -19.24 6.60
C GLU A 218 -6.26 -18.65 7.76
N GLU A 219 -5.98 -19.46 8.77
CA GLU A 219 -5.14 -19.05 9.90
C GLU A 219 -3.68 -18.84 9.49
N LEU A 220 -3.16 -19.68 8.59
CA LEU A 220 -1.77 -19.59 8.11
C LEU A 220 -1.57 -18.38 7.20
N GLY A 221 -2.43 -18.20 6.21
CA GLY A 221 -2.20 -17.25 5.13
C GLY A 221 -3.46 -16.65 4.53
N GLY A 222 -4.57 -16.59 5.26
CA GLY A 222 -5.79 -15.93 4.82
C GLY A 222 -5.71 -14.41 4.84
N ALA A 223 -6.72 -13.77 4.29
CA ALA A 223 -6.79 -12.31 4.16
C ALA A 223 -6.65 -11.61 5.51
N PHE A 224 -7.29 -12.12 6.57
CA PHE A 224 -7.18 -11.54 7.92
C PHE A 224 -5.74 -11.61 8.45
N THR A 225 -5.07 -12.75 8.33
CA THR A 225 -3.70 -12.94 8.80
C THR A 225 -2.72 -11.98 8.12
N HIS A 226 -2.83 -11.83 6.79
CA HIS A 226 -1.94 -10.94 6.05
C HIS A 226 -2.24 -9.45 6.24
N ASN A 227 -3.48 -9.09 6.56
CA ASN A 227 -3.86 -7.72 6.87
C ASN A 227 -3.63 -7.30 8.33
N THR A 228 -3.43 -8.26 9.27
CA THR A 228 -3.28 -7.92 10.70
C THR A 228 -1.94 -8.32 11.30
N LYS A 229 -1.37 -9.46 10.89
CA LYS A 229 -0.16 -10.03 11.49
C LYS A 229 1.10 -9.78 10.66
N SER A 230 1.06 -10.15 9.38
CA SER A 230 2.26 -10.05 8.52
C SER A 230 2.42 -8.72 7.80
N GLY A 231 1.34 -7.95 7.61
CA GLY A 231 1.35 -6.71 6.84
C GLY A 231 1.64 -6.90 5.34
N ASN A 232 1.49 -8.13 4.83
CA ASN A 232 1.73 -8.41 3.42
C ASN A 232 0.58 -7.95 2.51
N ALA A 233 -0.64 -7.87 3.03
CA ALA A 233 -1.80 -7.36 2.32
C ALA A 233 -2.19 -5.96 2.81
N HIS A 234 -2.62 -5.10 1.88
CA HIS A 234 -2.89 -3.69 2.09
C HIS A 234 -4.38 -3.39 2.31
N TYR A 235 -5.24 -4.25 1.76
CA TYR A 235 -6.69 -4.17 1.93
C TYR A 235 -7.30 -5.57 2.05
N MET A 236 -8.25 -5.72 2.96
CA MET A 236 -9.04 -6.93 3.15
C MET A 236 -10.45 -6.67 2.67
N ALA A 237 -10.78 -7.22 1.52
CA ALA A 237 -12.08 -7.06 0.88
C ALA A 237 -13.10 -8.10 1.38
N ASP A 238 -14.38 -7.71 1.41
CA ASP A 238 -15.48 -8.60 1.77
C ASP A 238 -15.91 -9.50 0.60
N SER A 239 -15.62 -9.08 -0.65
CA SER A 239 -15.95 -9.83 -1.88
C SER A 239 -14.97 -9.49 -3.01
N GLU A 240 -15.04 -10.24 -4.13
CA GLU A 240 -14.25 -9.91 -5.33
C GLU A 240 -14.65 -8.54 -5.92
N ALA A 241 -15.94 -8.19 -5.85
CA ALA A 241 -16.42 -6.88 -6.30
C ALA A 241 -15.84 -5.74 -5.44
N ASP A 242 -15.87 -5.88 -4.11
CA ASP A 242 -15.27 -4.91 -3.18
C ASP A 242 -13.75 -4.76 -3.41
N ALA A 243 -13.04 -5.86 -3.67
CA ALA A 243 -11.62 -5.82 -4.01
C ALA A 243 -11.35 -5.03 -5.31
N ILE A 244 -12.18 -5.22 -6.30
CA ILE A 244 -12.10 -4.53 -7.60
C ILE A 244 -12.42 -3.05 -7.44
N ASP A 245 -13.47 -2.70 -6.70
CA ASP A 245 -13.86 -1.30 -6.44
C ASP A 245 -12.74 -0.57 -5.68
N TYR A 246 -12.12 -1.23 -4.68
CA TYR A 246 -10.94 -0.67 -4.02
C TYR A 246 -9.80 -0.39 -4.99
N VAL A 247 -9.50 -1.30 -5.92
CA VAL A 247 -8.43 -1.11 -6.92
C VAL A 247 -8.76 0.02 -7.89
N LYS A 248 -10.01 0.17 -8.33
CA LYS A 248 -10.45 1.32 -9.14
C LYS A 248 -10.26 2.63 -8.39
N ALA A 249 -10.70 2.69 -7.13
CA ALA A 249 -10.48 3.85 -6.28
C ALA A 249 -8.99 4.15 -6.11
N LEU A 250 -8.17 3.14 -5.81
CA LEU A 250 -6.72 3.28 -5.68
C LEU A 250 -6.08 3.86 -6.95
N LEU A 251 -6.42 3.31 -8.13
CA LEU A 251 -5.91 3.79 -9.42
C LEU A 251 -6.22 5.27 -9.64
N SER A 252 -7.36 5.79 -9.16
CA SER A 252 -7.72 7.20 -9.31
C SER A 252 -6.77 8.16 -8.61
N TYR A 253 -6.05 7.70 -7.58
CA TYR A 253 -5.05 8.48 -6.85
C TYR A 253 -3.63 8.36 -7.43
N LEU A 254 -3.35 7.35 -8.26
CA LEU A 254 -2.01 7.05 -8.74
C LEU A 254 -1.75 7.63 -10.13
N PRO A 255 -0.54 8.11 -10.44
CA PRO A 255 -0.15 8.42 -11.81
C PRO A 255 -0.01 7.12 -12.64
N SER A 256 0.10 7.24 -13.96
CA SER A 256 0.32 6.08 -14.82
C SER A 256 1.74 5.51 -14.70
N ASN A 257 2.71 6.37 -14.42
CA ASN A 257 4.11 6.01 -14.26
C ASN A 257 4.88 7.10 -13.48
N ASN A 258 6.15 6.88 -13.23
CA ASN A 258 7.01 7.80 -12.46
C ASN A 258 7.41 9.08 -13.21
N MET A 259 7.08 9.22 -14.48
CA MET A 259 7.31 10.45 -15.25
C MET A 259 6.13 11.41 -15.16
N ASP A 260 4.97 10.90 -14.83
CA ASP A 260 3.75 11.69 -14.64
C ASP A 260 3.72 12.35 -13.25
N GLY A 261 3.08 13.50 -13.15
CA GLY A 261 2.79 14.12 -11.87
C GLY A 261 1.64 13.42 -11.13
N SER A 262 1.49 13.74 -9.85
CA SER A 262 0.34 13.32 -9.05
C SER A 262 -0.98 13.72 -9.75
N PRO A 263 -1.98 12.82 -9.84
CA PRO A 263 -3.26 13.13 -10.46
C PRO A 263 -3.95 14.36 -9.85
N VAL A 264 -4.56 15.18 -10.70
CA VAL A 264 -5.30 16.37 -10.29
C VAL A 264 -6.69 16.31 -10.90
N LEU A 265 -7.71 16.34 -10.07
CA LEU A 265 -9.11 16.52 -10.46
C LEU A 265 -9.51 18.00 -10.30
N PRO A 266 -10.58 18.47 -10.97
CA PRO A 266 -11.12 19.79 -10.65
C PRO A 266 -11.46 19.87 -9.16
N PRO A 267 -11.05 20.95 -8.46
CA PRO A 267 -11.39 21.10 -7.04
C PRO A 267 -12.91 21.26 -6.89
N THR A 268 -13.46 20.55 -5.92
CA THR A 268 -14.90 20.53 -5.61
C THR A 268 -15.30 21.50 -4.51
N GLU A 269 -14.32 21.93 -3.71
CA GLU A 269 -14.52 22.80 -2.56
C GLU A 269 -13.77 24.13 -2.69
N THR A 270 -14.30 25.17 -2.03
CA THR A 270 -13.60 26.45 -1.87
C THR A 270 -12.69 26.42 -0.65
N LEU A 271 -11.72 27.34 -0.59
CA LEU A 271 -10.86 27.54 0.59
C LEU A 271 -11.50 28.41 1.68
N ASP A 272 -12.77 28.76 1.54
CA ASP A 272 -13.48 29.49 2.58
C ASP A 272 -13.63 28.62 3.83
N LYS A 273 -13.52 29.24 5.01
CA LYS A 273 -13.68 28.50 6.27
C LYS A 273 -15.07 27.89 6.36
N SER A 274 -15.08 26.60 6.69
CA SER A 274 -16.28 25.79 6.90
C SER A 274 -16.54 25.54 8.40
N ALA A 275 -17.70 24.98 8.73
CA ALA A 275 -17.97 24.50 10.07
C ALA A 275 -17.00 23.36 10.50
N SER A 276 -16.55 22.57 9.53
CA SER A 276 -15.56 21.51 9.77
C SER A 276 -14.22 22.10 10.17
N ASP A 277 -13.78 23.19 9.52
CA ASP A 277 -12.54 23.88 9.89
C ASP A 277 -12.62 24.41 11.33
N THR A 278 -13.72 25.10 11.68
CA THR A 278 -13.90 25.67 13.02
C THR A 278 -13.97 24.59 14.12
N ALA A 279 -14.50 23.41 13.81
CA ALA A 279 -14.54 22.27 14.74
C ALA A 279 -13.14 21.79 15.15
N LEU A 280 -12.09 22.04 14.33
CA LEU A 280 -10.72 21.69 14.66
C LEU A 280 -10.19 22.38 15.91
N ASN A 281 -10.72 23.57 16.27
CA ASN A 281 -10.31 24.30 17.49
C ASN A 281 -10.61 23.53 18.78
N THR A 282 -11.49 22.52 18.74
CA THR A 282 -11.86 21.69 19.89
C THR A 282 -11.54 20.20 19.69
N LEU A 283 -10.81 19.86 18.63
CA LEU A 283 -10.48 18.46 18.31
C LEU A 283 -9.52 17.84 19.33
N ILE A 284 -8.52 18.62 19.78
CA ILE A 284 -7.54 18.13 20.76
C ILE A 284 -8.13 18.28 22.17
N PRO A 285 -8.24 17.18 22.95
CA PRO A 285 -8.67 17.26 24.33
C PRO A 285 -7.68 18.05 25.20
N ASP A 286 -8.21 18.80 26.20
CA ASP A 286 -7.39 19.57 27.15
C ASP A 286 -6.44 18.66 27.97
N SER A 287 -6.88 17.44 28.26
CA SER A 287 -6.03 16.46 28.95
C SER A 287 -5.04 15.81 28.00
N PRO A 288 -3.72 15.89 28.23
CA PRO A 288 -2.71 15.28 27.36
C PRO A 288 -2.75 13.74 27.33
N ASN A 289 -3.48 13.13 28.28
CA ASN A 289 -3.65 11.68 28.36
C ASN A 289 -4.95 11.18 27.70
N GLN A 290 -5.84 12.08 27.31
CA GLN A 290 -7.06 11.70 26.60
C GLN A 290 -6.75 11.49 25.12
N PRO A 291 -7.01 10.28 24.57
CA PRO A 291 -6.82 10.02 23.15
C PRO A 291 -7.92 10.69 22.32
N TYR A 292 -7.61 10.93 21.04
CA TYR A 292 -8.55 11.31 20.00
C TYR A 292 -8.24 10.53 18.73
N ASP A 293 -9.19 10.49 17.79
CA ASP A 293 -9.00 9.82 16.50
C ASP A 293 -8.44 10.81 15.48
N MET A 294 -7.21 10.58 15.03
CA MET A 294 -6.55 11.42 14.03
C MET A 294 -7.29 11.40 12.67
N LYS A 295 -8.10 10.40 12.38
CA LYS A 295 -8.90 10.35 11.15
C LYS A 295 -9.92 11.49 11.08
N ASN A 296 -10.42 11.99 12.22
CA ASN A 296 -11.29 13.16 12.26
C ASN A 296 -10.60 14.41 11.71
N LEU A 297 -9.30 14.57 12.02
CA LEU A 297 -8.49 15.64 11.43
C LEU A 297 -8.27 15.41 9.93
N ILE A 298 -7.92 14.20 9.53
CA ILE A 298 -7.70 13.86 8.11
C ILE A 298 -8.95 14.24 7.30
N HIS A 299 -10.13 13.78 7.71
CA HIS A 299 -11.39 14.08 7.02
C HIS A 299 -11.73 15.57 6.95
N ALA A 300 -11.33 16.36 7.95
CA ALA A 300 -11.54 17.81 7.93
C ALA A 300 -10.56 18.58 7.03
N LEU A 301 -9.41 18.00 6.71
CA LEU A 301 -8.36 18.65 5.91
C LEU A 301 -8.46 18.35 4.41
N VAL A 302 -9.10 17.25 4.03
CA VAL A 302 -9.10 16.72 2.66
C VAL A 302 -10.41 17.00 1.95
N ASP A 303 -10.38 17.03 0.63
CA ASP A 303 -11.54 17.29 -0.21
C ASP A 303 -12.62 16.22 0.02
N GLU A 304 -13.89 16.66 0.13
CA GLU A 304 -15.08 15.81 0.32
C GLU A 304 -14.99 14.85 1.52
N ALA A 305 -14.05 15.09 2.45
CA ALA A 305 -13.73 14.18 3.55
C ALA A 305 -13.38 12.76 3.08
N GLU A 306 -12.91 12.60 1.83
CA GLU A 306 -12.55 11.31 1.26
C GLU A 306 -11.12 10.91 1.58
N PHE A 307 -10.96 9.73 2.16
CA PHE A 307 -9.67 9.16 2.52
C PHE A 307 -9.63 7.67 2.20
N LEU A 308 -8.76 7.26 1.28
CA LEU A 308 -8.51 5.86 0.94
C LEU A 308 -7.39 5.33 1.83
N GLU A 309 -7.76 4.72 2.96
CA GLU A 309 -6.80 4.15 3.89
C GLU A 309 -6.13 2.89 3.33
N VAL A 310 -4.81 2.79 3.51
CA VAL A 310 -3.99 1.63 3.15
C VAL A 310 -3.52 0.95 4.43
N HIS A 311 -3.53 -0.38 4.50
CA HIS A 311 -3.15 -1.12 5.71
C HIS A 311 -3.96 -0.73 6.96
N ALA A 312 -5.27 -0.50 6.83
CA ALA A 312 -6.11 -0.06 7.94
C ALA A 312 -6.03 -0.99 9.17
N LEU A 313 -5.84 -2.29 8.95
CA LEU A 313 -5.79 -3.31 10.00
C LEU A 313 -4.37 -3.64 10.49
N TYR A 314 -3.32 -3.21 9.77
CA TYR A 314 -1.94 -3.46 10.15
C TYR A 314 -1.31 -2.22 10.78
N ALA A 315 -0.63 -2.40 11.92
CA ALA A 315 0.01 -1.31 12.66
C ALA A 315 -0.91 -0.06 12.78
N PRO A 316 -2.08 -0.18 13.46
CA PRO A 316 -3.09 0.87 13.48
C PRO A 316 -2.67 2.14 14.27
N ASN A 317 -1.55 2.09 14.98
CA ASN A 317 -0.89 3.22 15.65
C ASN A 317 -0.30 4.24 14.66
N ILE A 318 -0.22 3.90 13.37
CA ILE A 318 0.05 4.83 12.27
C ILE A 318 -0.96 4.64 11.15
N VAL A 319 -1.49 5.74 10.64
CA VAL A 319 -2.46 5.78 9.53
C VAL A 319 -1.72 6.20 8.28
N VAL A 320 -1.90 5.48 7.18
CA VAL A 320 -1.40 5.86 5.86
C VAL A 320 -2.49 5.68 4.82
N GLY A 321 -2.52 6.52 3.80
CA GLY A 321 -3.50 6.43 2.73
C GLY A 321 -3.46 7.62 1.79
N PHE A 322 -4.35 7.61 0.82
CA PHE A 322 -4.45 8.65 -0.20
C PHE A 322 -5.69 9.51 0.02
N ALA A 323 -5.54 10.79 -0.29
CA ALA A 323 -6.62 11.77 -0.27
C ALA A 323 -6.41 12.80 -1.39
N ARG A 324 -7.30 13.78 -1.48
CA ARG A 324 -7.10 14.95 -2.34
C ARG A 324 -7.10 16.23 -1.53
N ILE A 325 -6.24 17.14 -1.92
CA ILE A 325 -6.22 18.51 -1.40
C ILE A 325 -6.23 19.44 -2.62
N GLU A 326 -7.30 20.19 -2.77
CA GLU A 326 -7.56 21.03 -3.95
C GLU A 326 -7.50 20.21 -5.26
N GLY A 327 -8.11 19.04 -5.24
CA GLY A 327 -8.15 18.10 -6.36
C GLY A 327 -6.85 17.32 -6.59
N GLN A 328 -5.73 17.73 -6.01
CA GLN A 328 -4.45 17.02 -6.16
C GLN A 328 -4.36 15.81 -5.25
N SER A 329 -4.00 14.66 -5.81
CA SER A 329 -3.73 13.45 -5.03
C SER A 329 -2.52 13.66 -4.12
N VAL A 330 -2.68 13.36 -2.83
CA VAL A 330 -1.66 13.45 -1.79
C VAL A 330 -1.62 12.18 -0.95
N GLY A 331 -0.43 11.80 -0.46
CA GLY A 331 -0.26 10.78 0.55
C GLY A 331 -0.38 11.36 1.96
N ILE A 332 -1.10 10.69 2.83
CA ILE A 332 -1.22 11.05 4.25
C ILE A 332 -0.44 10.04 5.08
N ILE A 333 0.36 10.52 6.02
CA ILE A 333 1.03 9.72 7.05
C ILE A 333 0.74 10.37 8.40
N ALA A 334 0.08 9.66 9.30
CA ALA A 334 -0.38 10.24 10.55
C ALA A 334 -0.20 9.30 11.73
N ASN A 335 0.27 9.81 12.88
CA ASN A 335 0.19 9.04 14.12
C ASN A 335 -1.27 8.90 14.56
N GLN A 336 -1.64 7.77 15.16
CA GLN A 336 -2.99 7.53 15.67
C GLN A 336 -2.99 7.48 17.21
N PRO A 337 -3.32 8.59 17.89
CA PRO A 337 -3.26 8.66 19.35
C PRO A 337 -4.22 7.69 20.06
N SER A 338 -5.29 7.27 19.41
CA SER A 338 -6.23 6.28 19.95
C SER A 338 -5.68 4.84 19.96
N GLN A 339 -4.54 4.61 19.30
CA GLN A 339 -3.88 3.31 19.21
C GLN A 339 -2.44 3.43 19.71
N LEU A 340 -2.08 2.71 20.77
CA LEU A 340 -0.74 2.77 21.39
C LEU A 340 -0.23 4.20 21.60
N ALA A 341 -1.13 5.15 21.87
CA ALA A 341 -0.85 6.59 22.01
C ALA A 341 -0.10 7.22 20.80
N GLY A 342 -0.18 6.64 19.61
CA GLY A 342 0.57 7.10 18.43
C GLY A 342 2.06 6.77 18.45
N THR A 343 2.52 5.92 19.37
CA THR A 343 3.94 5.53 19.51
C THR A 343 4.41 4.77 18.26
N LEU A 344 5.63 5.02 17.82
CA LEU A 344 6.26 4.27 16.72
C LEU A 344 6.83 2.95 17.24
N ASP A 345 6.45 1.86 16.61
CA ASP A 345 7.02 0.53 16.78
C ASP A 345 7.64 0.03 15.47
N ILE A 346 8.11 -1.20 15.47
CA ILE A 346 8.71 -1.83 14.30
C ILE A 346 7.74 -1.81 13.11
N ASN A 347 6.50 -2.24 13.32
CA ASN A 347 5.53 -2.43 12.25
C ASN A 347 5.03 -1.09 11.68
N SER A 348 4.77 -0.12 12.53
CA SER A 348 4.36 1.22 12.11
C SER A 348 5.47 1.95 11.35
N SER A 349 6.73 1.76 11.77
CA SER A 349 7.89 2.32 11.07
C SER A 349 8.04 1.74 9.65
N GLU A 350 7.88 0.43 9.49
CA GLU A 350 7.96 -0.22 8.17
C GLU A 350 6.77 0.11 7.27
N LYS A 351 5.55 0.14 7.82
CA LYS A 351 4.33 0.56 7.12
C LYS A 351 4.48 1.98 6.55
N ALA A 352 4.86 2.93 7.40
CA ALA A 352 5.03 4.32 6.99
C ALA A 352 6.19 4.49 5.98
N ALA A 353 7.33 3.84 6.20
CA ALA A 353 8.48 3.91 5.31
C ALA A 353 8.15 3.40 3.89
N ARG A 354 7.46 2.27 3.78
CA ARG A 354 7.06 1.71 2.49
C ARG A 354 6.08 2.62 1.76
N PHE A 355 5.07 3.14 2.46
CA PHE A 355 4.08 4.04 1.88
C PHE A 355 4.72 5.35 1.40
N LEU A 356 5.59 5.95 2.22
CA LEU A 356 6.33 7.16 1.86
C LEU A 356 7.18 6.97 0.61
N ARG A 357 7.95 5.87 0.54
CA ARG A 357 8.77 5.56 -0.63
C ARG A 357 7.95 5.34 -1.89
N PHE A 358 6.76 4.75 -1.76
CA PHE A 358 5.82 4.64 -2.88
C PHE A 358 5.39 6.04 -3.36
N CYS A 359 4.94 6.91 -2.45
CA CYS A 359 4.55 8.26 -2.80
C CYS A 359 5.68 9.04 -3.48
N ASP A 360 6.91 8.95 -2.94
CA ASP A 360 8.07 9.62 -3.53
C ASP A 360 8.41 9.08 -4.93
N ALA A 361 8.38 7.75 -5.12
CA ALA A 361 8.65 7.14 -6.42
C ALA A 361 7.65 7.55 -7.51
N PHE A 362 6.42 7.91 -7.11
CA PHE A 362 5.34 8.26 -8.03
C PHE A 362 4.90 9.73 -7.96
N ASN A 363 5.78 10.61 -7.50
CA ASN A 363 5.59 12.08 -7.47
C ASN A 363 4.33 12.53 -6.69
N ILE A 364 3.90 11.78 -5.69
CA ILE A 364 2.75 12.08 -4.86
C ILE A 364 3.21 12.88 -3.63
N PRO A 365 2.78 14.15 -3.46
CA PRO A 365 3.12 14.96 -2.29
C PRO A 365 2.64 14.32 -1.00
N ILE A 366 3.29 14.62 0.13
CA ILE A 366 3.00 13.98 1.41
C ILE A 366 2.65 15.00 2.46
N LEU A 367 1.52 14.77 3.15
CA LEU A 367 1.13 15.45 4.37
C LEU A 367 1.38 14.52 5.56
N THR A 368 2.21 14.98 6.49
CA THR A 368 2.48 14.28 7.75
C THR A 368 1.75 14.95 8.91
N LEU A 369 0.94 14.20 9.67
CA LEU A 369 0.25 14.67 10.86
C LEU A 369 0.87 14.02 12.11
N VAL A 370 1.35 14.84 13.04
CA VAL A 370 2.21 14.38 14.12
C VAL A 370 1.54 14.53 15.49
N ASP A 371 1.38 13.41 16.18
CA ASP A 371 1.15 13.32 17.61
C ASP A 371 1.83 12.04 18.12
N VAL A 372 3.14 12.15 18.45
CA VAL A 372 4.00 11.00 18.74
C VAL A 372 4.77 11.18 20.05
N PRO A 373 4.56 10.32 21.05
CA PRO A 373 5.28 10.40 22.34
C PRO A 373 6.69 9.80 22.30
N GLY A 374 7.03 9.02 21.25
CA GLY A 374 8.32 8.36 21.14
C GLY A 374 8.27 7.07 20.34
N PHE A 375 9.39 6.36 20.32
CA PHE A 375 9.44 4.95 19.91
C PHE A 375 9.00 4.04 21.06
N MET A 376 8.36 2.93 20.73
CA MET A 376 7.91 1.92 21.70
C MET A 376 9.12 1.32 22.44
N PRO A 377 9.18 1.47 23.78
CA PRO A 377 10.24 0.84 24.56
C PRO A 377 9.97 -0.66 24.79
N GLY A 378 11.00 -1.41 25.11
CA GLY A 378 10.88 -2.80 25.56
C GLY A 378 11.84 -3.74 24.84
N THR A 379 12.19 -4.83 25.54
CA THR A 379 13.14 -5.84 25.05
C THR A 379 12.68 -6.49 23.76
N GLU A 380 11.36 -6.70 23.59
CA GLU A 380 10.79 -7.24 22.37
C GLU A 380 11.09 -6.34 21.16
N GLN A 381 10.90 -5.02 21.29
CA GLN A 381 11.21 -4.07 20.23
C GLN A 381 12.72 -4.01 19.94
N GLU A 382 13.56 -3.93 21.00
CA GLU A 382 15.00 -3.88 20.84
C GLU A 382 15.56 -5.14 20.17
N TRP A 383 15.17 -6.32 20.65
CA TRP A 383 15.67 -7.59 20.13
C TRP A 383 15.15 -7.92 18.73
N ASN A 384 13.94 -7.49 18.39
CA ASN A 384 13.37 -7.62 17.04
C ASN A 384 13.85 -6.51 16.09
N GLY A 385 14.74 -5.62 16.55
CA GLY A 385 15.51 -4.71 15.71
C GLY A 385 14.82 -3.39 15.41
N ILE A 386 14.17 -2.76 16.41
CA ILE A 386 13.55 -1.43 16.27
C ILE A 386 14.54 -0.40 15.71
N ILE A 387 15.82 -0.45 16.09
CA ILE A 387 16.85 0.47 15.59
C ILE A 387 17.00 0.34 14.07
N ARG A 388 17.21 -0.87 13.57
CA ARG A 388 17.38 -1.14 12.13
C ARG A 388 16.09 -0.90 11.34
N ARG A 389 14.98 -1.40 11.85
CA ARG A 389 13.69 -1.32 11.17
C ARG A 389 13.07 0.08 11.27
N GLY A 390 13.23 0.77 12.41
CA GLY A 390 12.85 2.17 12.56
C GLY A 390 13.69 3.12 11.70
N ALA A 391 14.96 2.79 11.47
CA ALA A 391 15.84 3.56 10.58
C ALA A 391 15.35 3.59 9.12
N LYS A 392 14.48 2.65 8.69
CA LYS A 392 13.86 2.68 7.36
C LYS A 392 12.99 3.93 7.18
N LEU A 393 12.28 4.35 8.22
CA LEU A 393 11.43 5.53 8.15
C LEU A 393 12.26 6.82 8.11
N LEU A 394 13.34 6.90 8.91
CA LEU A 394 14.34 7.98 8.81
C LEU A 394 14.89 8.10 7.39
N TYR A 395 15.33 6.97 6.84
CA TYR A 395 15.88 6.91 5.50
C TYR A 395 14.87 7.38 4.44
N ALA A 396 13.62 6.93 4.54
CA ALA A 396 12.57 7.26 3.59
C ALA A 396 12.28 8.77 3.56
N TYR A 397 12.13 9.41 4.72
CA TYR A 397 11.95 10.87 4.77
C TYR A 397 13.16 11.66 4.26
N ALA A 398 14.37 11.24 4.65
CA ALA A 398 15.60 11.93 4.23
C ALA A 398 15.92 11.77 2.74
N GLU A 399 15.40 10.72 2.11
CA GLU A 399 15.57 10.46 0.67
C GLU A 399 14.48 11.11 -0.19
N ALA A 400 13.30 11.40 0.38
CA ALA A 400 12.15 11.87 -0.37
C ALA A 400 12.39 13.22 -1.03
N SER A 401 12.04 13.32 -2.31
CA SER A 401 12.20 14.50 -3.15
C SER A 401 10.88 15.21 -3.46
N VAL A 402 9.74 14.57 -3.19
CA VAL A 402 8.40 15.17 -3.35
C VAL A 402 8.14 16.27 -2.32
N PRO A 403 7.13 17.16 -2.55
CA PRO A 403 6.69 18.10 -1.53
C PRO A 403 6.32 17.42 -0.22
N LEU A 404 6.93 17.86 0.88
CA LEU A 404 6.69 17.36 2.24
C LEU A 404 6.15 18.50 3.11
N VAL A 405 4.93 18.33 3.60
CA VAL A 405 4.30 19.27 4.55
C VAL A 405 4.00 18.53 5.84
N THR A 406 4.36 19.10 6.98
CA THR A 406 4.16 18.51 8.29
C THR A 406 3.31 19.44 9.17
N LEU A 407 2.33 18.86 9.87
CA LEU A 407 1.54 19.55 10.88
C LEU A 407 1.68 18.80 12.22
N ILE A 408 2.17 19.48 13.25
CA ILE A 408 2.29 18.96 14.60
C ILE A 408 1.08 19.42 15.39
N THR A 409 0.26 18.46 15.83
CA THR A 409 -1.01 18.76 16.53
C THR A 409 -0.86 18.77 18.05
N ARG A 410 -0.05 17.85 18.60
CA ARG A 410 0.16 17.72 20.03
C ARG A 410 1.57 17.24 20.35
N LYS A 411 1.77 15.98 20.76
CA LYS A 411 3.10 15.48 21.18
C LYS A 411 4.06 15.31 20.00
N ALA A 412 5.29 15.73 20.19
CA ALA A 412 6.39 15.54 19.24
C ALA A 412 7.70 15.39 20.04
N TYR A 413 7.97 14.15 20.53
CA TYR A 413 9.05 13.92 21.46
C TYR A 413 10.22 13.13 20.90
N GLY A 414 11.42 13.59 21.21
CA GLY A 414 12.67 12.87 20.98
C GLY A 414 12.95 12.50 19.54
N GLY A 415 13.51 11.31 19.34
CA GLY A 415 13.83 10.80 18.00
C GLY A 415 12.62 10.59 17.12
N ALA A 416 11.45 10.28 17.68
CA ALA A 416 10.22 10.09 16.92
C ALA A 416 9.72 11.41 16.29
N PHE A 417 9.89 12.56 16.97
CA PHE A 417 9.67 13.87 16.35
C PHE A 417 10.54 14.07 15.11
N ILE A 418 11.84 13.72 15.22
CA ILE A 418 12.74 13.86 14.07
C ILE A 418 12.27 13.01 12.89
N VAL A 419 11.90 11.75 13.16
CA VAL A 419 11.52 10.77 12.13
C VAL A 419 10.22 11.11 11.44
N MET A 420 9.26 11.73 12.13
CA MET A 420 7.95 12.07 11.57
C MET A 420 7.98 13.39 10.76
N GLY A 421 8.86 13.47 9.76
CA GLY A 421 8.91 14.57 8.80
C GLY A 421 9.31 15.92 9.44
N SER A 422 10.35 15.93 10.28
CA SER A 422 10.86 17.18 10.83
C SER A 422 11.57 18.03 9.77
N LYS A 423 11.65 19.34 10.04
CA LYS A 423 12.32 20.33 9.17
C LYS A 423 13.74 19.90 8.78
N TYR A 424 14.52 19.46 9.76
CA TYR A 424 15.92 19.10 9.56
C TYR A 424 16.12 17.70 8.94
N LEU A 425 15.06 16.90 8.84
CA LEU A 425 15.10 15.63 8.11
C LEU A 425 14.71 15.79 6.63
N GLY A 426 14.25 16.97 6.21
CA GLY A 426 13.96 17.27 4.82
C GLY A 426 12.54 17.77 4.53
N SER A 427 11.68 17.93 5.54
CA SER A 427 10.35 18.51 5.31
C SER A 427 10.45 19.97 4.86
N ASP A 428 9.67 20.33 3.83
CA ASP A 428 9.72 21.64 3.21
C ASP A 428 9.05 22.71 4.09
N ILE A 429 7.88 22.38 4.66
CA ILE A 429 7.11 23.30 5.50
C ILE A 429 6.57 22.56 6.71
N ASN A 430 6.83 23.11 7.90
CA ASN A 430 6.39 22.55 9.18
C ASN A 430 5.49 23.56 9.91
N PHE A 431 4.25 23.17 10.14
CA PHE A 431 3.29 23.89 10.97
C PHE A 431 3.14 23.23 12.32
N ALA A 432 2.75 23.99 13.32
CA ALA A 432 2.35 23.47 14.62
C ALA A 432 1.08 24.18 15.11
N TRP A 433 0.23 23.45 15.83
CA TRP A 433 -0.86 24.05 16.59
C TRP A 433 -0.35 24.61 17.93
N PRO A 434 -1.07 25.54 18.57
CA PRO A 434 -0.71 26.02 19.91
C PRO A 434 -0.65 24.91 20.96
N THR A 435 -1.35 23.79 20.73
CA THR A 435 -1.37 22.58 21.56
C THR A 435 -0.15 21.69 21.37
N ALA A 436 0.76 22.02 20.44
CA ALA A 436 1.93 21.21 20.17
C ALA A 436 2.95 21.26 21.34
N GLU A 437 3.44 20.08 21.70
CA GLU A 437 4.46 19.89 22.72
C GLU A 437 5.72 19.33 22.05
N ILE A 438 6.70 20.19 21.78
CA ILE A 438 7.93 19.80 21.06
C ILE A 438 9.09 19.77 22.01
N ALA A 439 9.57 18.59 22.38
CA ALA A 439 10.59 18.42 23.41
C ALA A 439 11.46 17.17 23.19
N VAL A 440 12.58 17.10 23.88
CA VAL A 440 13.44 15.89 23.87
C VAL A 440 12.72 14.69 24.48
N MET A 441 11.90 14.92 25.50
CA MET A 441 11.06 13.91 26.14
C MET A 441 9.91 14.59 26.89
N GLY A 442 8.87 13.83 27.26
CA GLY A 442 7.77 14.35 28.05
C GLY A 442 8.22 14.90 29.41
N ALA A 443 7.52 15.91 29.92
CA ALA A 443 7.88 16.65 31.11
C ALA A 443 8.15 15.78 32.35
N GLN A 444 7.36 14.73 32.57
CA GLN A 444 7.56 13.80 33.69
C GLN A 444 8.93 13.10 33.64
N GLY A 445 9.34 12.63 32.46
CA GLY A 445 10.66 12.01 32.26
C GLY A 445 11.80 13.00 32.46
N ALA A 446 11.67 14.19 31.89
CA ALA A 446 12.65 15.26 31.99
C ALA A 446 12.88 15.69 33.45
N VAL A 447 11.80 15.93 34.18
CA VAL A 447 11.86 16.32 35.61
C VAL A 447 12.55 15.26 36.47
N ASN A 448 12.25 13.98 36.28
CA ASN A 448 12.87 12.90 37.03
C ASN A 448 14.40 12.82 36.77
N ILE A 449 14.87 13.24 35.62
CA ILE A 449 16.32 13.26 35.29
C ILE A 449 16.98 14.55 35.78
N LEU A 450 16.44 15.70 35.41
CA LEU A 450 17.05 17.00 35.65
C LEU A 450 17.02 17.41 37.13
N TYR A 451 15.94 17.10 37.83
CA TYR A 451 15.69 17.50 39.20
C TYR A 451 15.77 16.34 40.19
N ARG A 452 16.53 15.29 39.87
CA ARG A 452 16.66 14.09 40.69
C ARG A 452 17.10 14.39 42.13
N LYS A 453 17.99 15.38 42.32
CA LYS A 453 18.48 15.79 43.65
C LYS A 453 17.40 16.54 44.40
N ASP A 454 16.76 17.51 43.75
CA ASP A 454 15.73 18.34 44.39
C ASP A 454 14.51 17.50 44.82
N LEU A 455 14.16 16.49 43.99
CA LEU A 455 13.10 15.53 44.34
C LEU A 455 13.50 14.65 45.56
N ALA A 456 14.76 14.22 45.62
CA ALA A 456 15.25 13.39 46.74
C ALA A 456 15.30 14.16 48.06
N GLU A 457 15.51 15.48 48.04
CA GLU A 457 15.61 16.36 49.20
C GLU A 457 14.26 16.95 49.64
N ALA A 458 13.24 16.83 48.79
CA ALA A 458 11.88 17.38 49.04
C ALA A 458 11.17 16.61 50.16
N LYS A 459 10.53 17.35 51.06
CA LYS A 459 9.69 16.77 52.13
C LYS A 459 8.44 16.06 51.58
N ASP A 460 7.87 16.62 50.52
CA ASP A 460 6.77 16.05 49.73
C ASP A 460 7.24 15.93 48.29
N GLN A 461 7.67 14.73 47.91
CA GLN A 461 8.23 14.46 46.59
C GLN A 461 7.19 14.56 45.48
N ASP A 462 5.93 14.20 45.77
CA ASP A 462 4.87 14.21 44.77
C ASP A 462 4.40 15.63 44.47
N ALA A 463 4.23 16.46 45.50
CA ALA A 463 3.92 17.87 45.32
C ALA A 463 5.05 18.61 44.58
N LYS A 464 6.32 18.35 44.95
CA LYS A 464 7.46 18.96 44.28
C LYS A 464 7.61 18.51 42.82
N ARG A 465 7.33 17.23 42.55
CA ARG A 465 7.32 16.71 41.19
C ARG A 465 6.24 17.38 40.33
N ALA A 466 5.02 17.54 40.85
CA ALA A 466 3.94 18.20 40.16
C ALA A 466 4.26 19.66 39.83
N GLU A 467 4.83 20.40 40.79
CA GLU A 467 5.31 21.78 40.60
C GLU A 467 6.34 21.86 39.45
N LEU A 468 7.36 21.02 39.50
CA LEU A 468 8.44 20.99 38.49
C LEU A 468 7.96 20.56 37.12
N ILE A 469 6.99 19.64 37.04
CA ILE A 469 6.38 19.24 35.77
C ILE A 469 5.62 20.43 35.16
N THR A 470 4.87 21.18 35.95
CA THR A 470 4.17 22.38 35.50
C THR A 470 5.16 23.42 34.96
N GLU A 471 6.20 23.73 35.75
CA GLU A 471 7.22 24.69 35.35
C GLU A 471 7.95 24.27 34.06
N TYR A 472 8.30 22.97 33.95
CA TYR A 472 8.96 22.43 32.76
C TYR A 472 8.05 22.49 31.53
N THR A 473 6.77 22.15 31.70
CA THR A 473 5.78 22.16 30.62
C THR A 473 5.59 23.58 30.08
N GLU A 474 5.38 24.56 30.95
CA GLU A 474 5.22 25.95 30.55
C GLU A 474 6.44 26.49 29.81
N LYS A 475 7.66 26.09 30.21
CA LYS A 475 8.89 26.60 29.66
C LYS A 475 9.35 25.89 28.39
N PHE A 476 9.17 24.58 28.29
CA PHE A 476 9.79 23.74 27.27
C PHE A 476 8.83 22.92 26.41
N SER A 477 7.62 22.60 26.90
CA SER A 477 6.67 21.77 26.18
C SER A 477 5.65 22.64 25.45
N ASN A 478 6.13 23.46 24.50
CA ASN A 478 5.31 24.36 23.69
C ASN A 478 5.92 24.52 22.28
N PRO A 479 5.18 25.00 21.28
CA PRO A 479 5.71 25.14 19.92
C PRO A 479 6.62 26.37 19.75
N TYR A 480 6.53 27.37 20.64
CA TYR A 480 7.18 28.66 20.42
C TYR A 480 8.68 28.60 20.50
N LEU A 481 9.24 27.79 21.44
CA LEU A 481 10.69 27.59 21.53
C LEU A 481 11.27 26.95 20.26
N ALA A 482 10.51 26.04 19.64
CA ALA A 482 10.89 25.42 18.37
C ALA A 482 10.76 26.41 17.21
N ALA A 483 9.73 27.26 17.22
CA ALA A 483 9.56 28.32 16.22
C ALA A 483 10.66 29.39 16.30
N GLU A 484 11.06 29.83 17.49
CA GLU A 484 12.18 30.75 17.71
C GLU A 484 13.51 30.22 17.13
N ARG A 485 13.67 28.90 17.05
CA ARG A 485 14.83 28.23 16.48
C ARG A 485 14.72 27.91 15.00
N GLY A 486 13.59 28.27 14.36
CA GLY A 486 13.34 27.97 12.96
C GLY A 486 13.06 26.48 12.66
N THR A 487 12.73 25.69 13.69
CA THR A 487 12.32 24.28 13.52
C THR A 487 10.88 24.18 13.02
N ILE A 488 10.05 25.13 13.40
CA ILE A 488 8.66 25.29 12.96
C ILE A 488 8.57 26.59 12.15
N ASP A 489 7.98 26.53 10.95
CA ASP A 489 7.84 27.68 10.06
C ASP A 489 6.70 28.61 10.52
N SER A 490 5.62 28.05 11.09
CA SER A 490 4.54 28.85 11.67
C SER A 490 3.75 28.06 12.71
N VAL A 491 3.34 28.77 13.76
CA VAL A 491 2.30 28.27 14.68
C VAL A 491 0.97 28.85 14.18
N ILE A 492 0.01 27.96 13.91
CA ILE A 492 -1.26 28.31 13.27
C ILE A 492 -2.45 27.91 14.13
N GLU A 493 -3.57 28.62 14.02
CA GLU A 493 -4.83 28.20 14.63
C GLU A 493 -5.33 26.91 13.97
N PRO A 494 -5.91 25.96 14.71
CA PRO A 494 -6.39 24.70 14.15
C PRO A 494 -7.35 24.91 12.98
N GLU A 495 -8.28 25.85 13.05
CA GLU A 495 -9.25 26.16 12.00
C GLU A 495 -8.63 26.71 10.70
N ASP A 496 -7.38 27.16 10.72
CA ASP A 496 -6.66 27.64 9.55
C ASP A 496 -5.88 26.54 8.82
N SER A 497 -5.82 25.34 9.38
CA SER A 497 -4.93 24.27 8.90
C SER A 497 -5.15 23.93 7.44
N ARG A 498 -6.40 23.75 6.98
CA ARG A 498 -6.71 23.41 5.59
C ARG A 498 -6.19 24.49 4.62
N GLN A 499 -6.37 25.76 4.96
CA GLN A 499 -5.88 26.86 4.13
C GLN A 499 -4.34 26.92 4.07
N TYR A 500 -3.65 26.78 5.21
CA TYR A 500 -2.19 26.80 5.27
C TYR A 500 -1.58 25.62 4.51
N ILE A 501 -2.10 24.41 4.69
CA ILE A 501 -1.64 23.21 4.01
C ILE A 501 -1.85 23.33 2.49
N THR A 502 -3.02 23.80 2.04
CA THR A 502 -3.29 23.98 0.61
C THR A 502 -2.34 25.02 -0.01
N LYS A 503 -2.12 26.16 0.67
CA LYS A 503 -1.17 27.18 0.22
C LYS A 503 0.26 26.64 0.16
N ALA A 504 0.66 25.80 1.12
CA ALA A 504 1.96 25.13 1.13
C ALA A 504 2.14 24.24 -0.11
N PHE A 505 1.19 23.35 -0.40
CA PHE A 505 1.25 22.50 -1.59
C PHE A 505 1.23 23.29 -2.91
N ARG A 506 0.43 24.37 -3.01
CA ARG A 506 0.46 25.26 -4.16
C ARG A 506 1.86 25.86 -4.39
N THR A 507 2.51 26.31 -3.31
CA THR A 507 3.87 26.88 -3.38
C THR A 507 4.90 25.83 -3.79
N LEU A 508 4.75 24.60 -3.30
CA LEU A 508 5.68 23.50 -3.55
C LEU A 508 5.42 22.75 -4.87
N LYS A 509 4.39 23.11 -5.62
CA LYS A 509 4.00 22.40 -6.86
C LYS A 509 5.15 22.25 -7.86
N THR A 510 6.06 23.18 -7.88
CA THR A 510 7.23 23.18 -8.78
C THR A 510 8.54 22.82 -8.09
N LYS A 511 8.46 22.25 -6.86
CA LYS A 511 9.66 21.78 -6.15
C LYS A 511 10.52 20.93 -7.07
N ARG A 512 11.82 21.15 -7.03
CA ARG A 512 12.85 20.35 -7.69
C ARG A 512 13.91 20.04 -6.65
N ASP A 513 14.03 18.78 -6.32
CA ASP A 513 15.09 18.26 -5.47
C ASP A 513 15.76 17.09 -6.19
N THR A 514 17.07 17.05 -6.18
CA THR A 514 17.84 16.02 -6.89
C THR A 514 18.79 15.33 -5.93
N LEU A 515 18.59 14.03 -5.79
CA LEU A 515 19.51 13.21 -5.02
C LEU A 515 20.87 13.06 -5.73
N PRO A 516 21.97 12.86 -4.97
CA PRO A 516 23.25 12.51 -5.58
C PRO A 516 23.14 11.30 -6.51
N ALA A 517 23.83 11.35 -7.66
CA ALA A 517 23.80 10.26 -8.64
C ALA A 517 24.32 8.96 -8.02
N ARG A 518 23.52 7.89 -8.11
CA ARG A 518 23.84 6.55 -7.58
C ARG A 518 23.05 5.47 -8.33
N LYS A 519 23.49 4.22 -8.26
CA LYS A 519 22.72 3.11 -8.83
C LYS A 519 21.39 2.90 -8.08
N HIS A 520 21.44 2.92 -6.78
CA HIS A 520 20.30 2.86 -5.84
C HIS A 520 20.78 3.24 -4.44
N GLY A 521 19.87 3.56 -3.55
CA GLY A 521 20.18 3.72 -2.12
C GLY A 521 20.46 2.36 -1.46
N ASN A 522 21.20 2.38 -0.35
CA ASN A 522 21.38 1.20 0.51
C ASN A 522 20.57 1.40 1.79
N ILE A 523 19.24 1.24 1.65
CA ILE A 523 18.32 1.32 2.78
C ILE A 523 18.58 0.19 3.77
N PRO A 524 18.49 0.42 5.10
CA PRO A 524 18.63 -0.64 6.09
C PRO A 524 17.48 -1.64 5.99
N LEU A 525 17.70 -2.76 5.29
CA LEU A 525 16.70 -3.81 5.02
C LEU A 525 16.49 -4.74 6.22
#